data_f56083debfb74a55c45b3c78df0e67e9
#
_entry.id   f56083debfb74a55c45b3c78df0e67e9
#
_cell.length_a   1.000
_cell.length_b   1.000
_cell.length_c   1.000
_cell.angle_alpha   90.00
_cell.angle_beta   90.00
_cell.angle_gamma   90.00
#
_symmetry.space_group_name_H-M   'P 1'
#
loop_
_entity.id
_entity.type
_entity.pdbx_description
1 polymer ?
#
loop_
_entity_poly.entity_id
_entity_poly.type
_entity_poly.pdbx_seq_one_letter_code
_entity_poly.pdbx_strand_id
1 'polypeptide(L)'
;FDQDDDAKKNMPDDERLVFVSHNFRHLQRFLRLEQITAVDGIMADLGVSSHQFDEADRGFSTRFNADLDMRMDQRQALTAFDVVNTYTEQQLHKLFEQYGEVTNSKTLARKIVQVRNTASLKTIDGFKNAVRDIVKGNPNKYFAQVFQALRIEVNDELGALKEMLEQIPNLLKPGGRVAIITFHSLEDRLVKNFFRRGSFDEPEENPFINTEPVNELKIITKKPVGPTDEEMKRNPRSRSAKLRVAEKKG
;
A
#
# COMPACT_ATOMS: atom_id res chain seq x y z
N PHE A 1 12.63 1.89 -8.07
CA PHE A 1 11.28 2.28 -8.48
C PHE A 1 10.68 3.20 -7.45
N ASP A 2 10.22 4.36 -7.87
CA ASP A 2 9.35 5.23 -7.09
C ASP A 2 8.47 6.01 -8.07
N GLN A 3 7.18 6.12 -7.76
CA GLN A 3 6.23 6.86 -8.62
C GLN A 3 6.16 8.35 -8.27
N ASP A 4 6.77 8.76 -7.14
CA ASP A 4 6.88 10.15 -6.74
C ASP A 4 8.10 10.79 -7.41
N ASP A 5 7.88 11.82 -8.22
CA ASP A 5 8.96 12.53 -8.91
C ASP A 5 9.94 13.23 -7.94
N ASP A 6 9.51 13.53 -6.71
CA ASP A 6 10.39 14.11 -5.69
C ASP A 6 11.48 13.14 -5.23
N ALA A 7 11.24 11.83 -5.33
CA ALA A 7 12.25 10.82 -4.98
C ALA A 7 13.50 10.94 -5.86
N LYS A 8 13.36 11.36 -7.13
CA LYS A 8 14.48 11.54 -8.05
C LYS A 8 15.50 12.57 -7.56
N LYS A 9 15.05 13.60 -6.84
CA LYS A 9 15.92 14.68 -6.33
C LYS A 9 16.92 14.20 -5.27
N ASN A 10 16.61 13.08 -4.62
CA ASN A 10 17.40 12.51 -3.52
C ASN A 10 18.29 11.34 -3.98
N MET A 11 18.32 11.04 -5.29
CA MET A 11 19.11 9.95 -5.82
C MET A 11 20.59 10.31 -5.83
N PRO A 12 21.48 9.41 -5.36
CA PRO A 12 22.92 9.60 -5.49
C PRO A 12 23.32 9.54 -6.97
N ASP A 13 24.35 10.31 -7.31
CA ASP A 13 24.98 10.25 -8.63
C ASP A 13 25.91 9.03 -8.69
N ASP A 14 25.39 7.89 -9.13
CA ASP A 14 26.12 6.63 -9.23
C ASP A 14 25.65 5.89 -10.50
N GLU A 15 26.60 5.64 -11.41
CA GLU A 15 26.34 4.98 -12.71
C GLU A 15 25.70 3.59 -12.59
N ARG A 16 25.83 2.92 -11.43
CA ARG A 16 25.22 1.62 -11.17
C ARG A 16 23.74 1.71 -10.84
N LEU A 17 23.22 2.92 -10.69
CA LEU A 17 21.87 3.18 -10.21
C LEU A 17 20.97 3.64 -11.34
N VAL A 18 19.92 2.89 -11.61
CA VAL A 18 18.87 3.23 -12.57
C VAL A 18 17.60 3.61 -11.81
N PHE A 19 17.20 4.88 -11.90
CA PHE A 19 15.94 5.35 -11.33
C PHE A 19 14.79 5.17 -12.30
N VAL A 20 13.73 4.49 -11.87
CA VAL A 20 12.51 4.30 -12.65
C VAL A 20 11.36 5.05 -11.98
N SER A 21 10.93 6.18 -12.60
CA SER A 21 9.81 7.02 -12.10
C SER A 21 8.46 6.41 -12.45
N HIS A 22 8.21 5.18 -11.97
CA HIS A 22 6.97 4.45 -12.19
C HIS A 22 6.63 3.54 -11.03
N ASN A 23 5.35 3.12 -11.00
CA ASN A 23 4.87 2.15 -10.02
C ASN A 23 5.56 0.79 -10.21
N PHE A 24 5.95 0.17 -9.11
CA PHE A 24 6.61 -1.15 -9.08
C PHE A 24 5.73 -2.30 -9.62
N ARG A 25 4.43 -2.09 -9.85
CA ARG A 25 3.57 -3.05 -10.57
C ARG A 25 4.08 -3.38 -11.96
N HIS A 26 4.90 -2.52 -12.54
CA HIS A 26 5.50 -2.70 -13.85
C HIS A 26 6.96 -3.19 -13.80
N LEU A 27 7.38 -3.78 -12.67
CA LEU A 27 8.76 -4.19 -12.40
C LEU A 27 9.38 -5.01 -13.56
N GLN A 28 8.70 -6.05 -13.99
CA GLN A 28 9.19 -6.92 -15.08
C GLN A 28 9.35 -6.16 -16.40
N ARG A 29 8.42 -5.27 -16.71
CA ARG A 29 8.48 -4.47 -17.95
C ARG A 29 9.72 -3.59 -18.00
N PHE A 30 10.02 -2.88 -16.90
CA PHE A 30 11.17 -1.99 -16.86
C PHE A 30 12.50 -2.74 -16.78
N LEU A 31 12.57 -3.85 -16.07
CA LEU A 31 13.76 -4.71 -16.10
C LEU A 31 14.06 -5.21 -17.52
N ARG A 32 13.03 -5.58 -18.29
CA ARG A 32 13.21 -5.97 -19.71
C ARG A 32 13.71 -4.82 -20.57
N LEU A 33 13.27 -3.59 -20.35
CA LEU A 33 13.79 -2.40 -21.06
C LEU A 33 15.28 -2.19 -20.78
N GLU A 34 15.74 -2.48 -19.56
CA GLU A 34 17.14 -2.45 -19.17
C GLU A 34 17.90 -3.73 -19.55
N GLN A 35 17.29 -4.65 -20.33
CA GLN A 35 17.85 -5.93 -20.75
C GLN A 35 18.20 -6.87 -19.57
N ILE A 36 17.57 -6.68 -18.42
CA ILE A 36 17.71 -7.49 -17.22
C ILE A 36 16.63 -8.56 -17.21
N THR A 37 17.05 -9.82 -17.32
CA THR A 37 16.12 -10.98 -17.33
C THR A 37 15.88 -11.56 -15.95
N ALA A 38 16.86 -11.46 -15.05
CA ALA A 38 16.75 -11.94 -13.66
C ALA A 38 17.66 -11.13 -12.73
N VAL A 39 17.27 -11.05 -11.46
CA VAL A 39 17.98 -10.30 -10.42
C VAL A 39 18.36 -11.21 -9.24
N ASP A 40 19.41 -10.83 -8.51
CA ASP A 40 19.88 -11.55 -7.33
C ASP A 40 19.02 -11.29 -6.09
N GLY A 41 18.34 -10.13 -6.07
CA GLY A 41 17.45 -9.76 -4.97
C GLY A 41 16.47 -8.66 -5.32
N ILE A 42 15.35 -8.64 -4.59
CA ILE A 42 14.32 -7.61 -4.67
C ILE A 42 14.08 -7.11 -3.23
N MET A 43 14.14 -5.79 -3.03
CA MET A 43 13.74 -5.16 -1.79
C MET A 43 12.62 -4.17 -2.07
N ALA A 44 11.54 -4.25 -1.29
CA ALA A 44 10.43 -3.31 -1.35
C ALA A 44 10.15 -2.76 0.06
N ASP A 45 10.13 -1.43 0.17
CA ASP A 45 9.68 -0.70 1.35
C ASP A 45 8.37 -0.01 0.98
N LEU A 46 7.24 -0.55 1.48
CA LEU A 46 5.91 -0.18 1.02
C LEU A 46 5.36 1.04 1.78
N GLY A 47 4.29 1.59 1.23
CA GLY A 47 3.56 2.70 1.82
C GLY A 47 4.12 4.08 1.44
N VAL A 48 3.78 5.08 2.24
CA VAL A 48 4.16 6.48 2.01
C VAL A 48 5.50 6.82 2.65
N SER A 49 6.29 7.63 1.98
CA SER A 49 7.55 8.14 2.52
C SER A 49 7.33 9.14 3.65
N SER A 50 8.35 9.32 4.50
CA SER A 50 8.32 10.38 5.53
C SER A 50 8.14 11.76 4.91
N HIS A 51 8.74 12.01 3.73
CA HIS A 51 8.59 13.24 2.99
C HIS A 51 7.13 13.52 2.62
N GLN A 52 6.42 12.54 2.06
CA GLN A 52 5.00 12.68 1.71
C GLN A 52 4.10 12.97 2.92
N PHE A 53 4.45 12.42 4.10
CA PHE A 53 3.73 12.74 5.35
C PHE A 53 4.02 14.14 5.89
N ASP A 54 5.23 14.66 5.67
CA ASP A 54 5.67 15.94 6.21
C ASP A 54 5.31 17.11 5.28
N GLU A 55 5.12 16.83 3.97
CA GLU A 55 4.60 17.79 3.00
C GLU A 55 3.08 17.95 3.17
N ALA A 56 2.69 19.10 3.74
CA ALA A 56 1.30 19.39 4.08
C ALA A 56 0.37 19.28 2.86
N ASP A 57 0.80 19.83 1.71
CA ASP A 57 -0.02 19.96 0.50
C ASP A 57 -0.33 18.63 -0.20
N ARG A 58 0.35 17.53 0.17
CA ARG A 58 0.11 16.21 -0.38
C ARG A 58 -1.12 15.50 0.21
N GLY A 59 -1.66 15.99 1.32
CA GLY A 59 -2.89 15.48 1.91
C GLY A 59 -2.81 14.12 2.64
N PHE A 60 -1.61 13.57 2.87
CA PHE A 60 -1.43 12.28 3.56
C PHE A 60 -1.57 12.38 5.09
N SER A 61 -1.31 13.54 5.67
CA SER A 61 -1.27 13.72 7.11
C SER A 61 -2.55 14.37 7.64
N THR A 62 -3.15 13.78 8.67
CA THR A 62 -4.28 14.37 9.38
C THR A 62 -3.90 15.56 10.30
N ARG A 63 -2.59 15.91 10.37
CA ARG A 63 -2.06 16.99 11.23
C ARG A 63 -2.17 18.37 10.60
N PHE A 64 -2.17 18.42 9.28
CA PHE A 64 -2.20 19.66 8.50
C PHE A 64 -3.54 19.78 7.79
N ASN A 65 -4.02 20.99 7.63
CA ASN A 65 -5.20 21.23 6.80
C ASN A 65 -4.72 21.51 5.37
N ALA A 66 -4.93 20.54 4.50
CA ALA A 66 -4.57 20.59 3.08
C ALA A 66 -5.74 20.06 2.24
N ASP A 67 -5.61 20.13 0.93
CA ASP A 67 -6.56 19.47 0.02
C ASP A 67 -6.56 17.96 0.25
N LEU A 68 -7.70 17.32 0.10
CA LEU A 68 -7.89 15.88 0.25
C LEU A 68 -7.41 15.16 -1.03
N ASP A 69 -6.09 15.18 -1.26
CA ASP A 69 -5.46 14.65 -2.48
C ASP A 69 -5.04 13.19 -2.33
N MET A 70 -4.01 12.89 -1.57
CA MET A 70 -3.43 11.56 -1.27
C MET A 70 -2.82 10.82 -2.47
N ARG A 71 -2.59 11.44 -3.61
CA ARG A 71 -1.91 10.79 -4.74
C ARG A 71 -0.41 10.66 -4.48
N MET A 72 0.14 9.48 -4.62
CA MET A 72 1.60 9.26 -4.66
C MET A 72 2.16 9.72 -6.01
N ASP A 73 1.51 9.34 -7.09
CA ASP A 73 1.78 9.84 -8.45
C ASP A 73 0.84 11.01 -8.78
N GLN A 74 1.35 12.23 -8.81
CA GLN A 74 0.54 13.42 -9.12
C GLN A 74 0.03 13.46 -10.56
N ARG A 75 0.54 12.59 -11.45
CA ARG A 75 0.09 12.47 -12.84
C ARG A 75 -1.24 11.73 -12.97
N GLN A 76 -1.63 10.94 -11.96
CA GLN A 76 -2.93 10.27 -11.97
C GLN A 76 -4.08 11.24 -11.66
N ALA A 77 -5.29 10.92 -12.15
CA ALA A 77 -6.45 11.80 -12.02
C ALA A 77 -7.17 11.65 -10.67
N LEU A 78 -7.30 10.41 -10.16
CA LEU A 78 -8.13 10.10 -8.99
C LEU A 78 -7.49 10.65 -7.71
N THR A 79 -8.22 11.51 -6.99
CA THR A 79 -7.85 12.04 -5.68
C THR A 79 -8.76 11.48 -4.58
N ALA A 80 -8.37 11.61 -3.32
CA ALA A 80 -9.25 11.24 -2.21
C ALA A 80 -10.51 12.12 -2.15
N PHE A 81 -10.44 13.36 -2.61
CA PHE A 81 -11.59 14.23 -2.82
C PHE A 81 -12.58 13.63 -3.83
N ASP A 82 -12.10 13.13 -4.97
CA ASP A 82 -12.96 12.49 -5.97
C ASP A 82 -13.63 11.25 -5.39
N VAL A 83 -12.90 10.42 -4.68
CA VAL A 83 -13.45 9.22 -4.02
C VAL A 83 -14.63 9.57 -3.10
N VAL A 84 -14.46 10.52 -2.19
CA VAL A 84 -15.54 10.86 -1.24
C VAL A 84 -16.72 11.58 -1.90
N ASN A 85 -16.51 12.29 -3.01
CA ASN A 85 -17.55 13.06 -3.69
C ASN A 85 -18.29 12.28 -4.79
N THR A 86 -17.66 11.28 -5.41
CA THR A 86 -18.25 10.61 -6.58
C THR A 86 -18.68 9.18 -6.30
N TYR A 87 -18.04 8.47 -5.36
CA TYR A 87 -18.38 7.09 -5.07
C TYR A 87 -19.78 6.94 -4.47
N THR A 88 -20.45 5.85 -4.80
CA THR A 88 -21.74 5.47 -4.21
C THR A 88 -21.58 5.09 -2.73
N GLU A 89 -22.68 5.13 -1.96
CA GLU A 89 -22.68 4.68 -0.55
C GLU A 89 -22.13 3.26 -0.42
N GLN A 90 -22.47 2.38 -1.35
CA GLN A 90 -22.02 0.98 -1.33
C GLN A 90 -20.51 0.86 -1.60
N GLN A 91 -19.96 1.63 -2.53
CA GLN A 91 -18.51 1.66 -2.80
C GLN A 91 -17.73 2.19 -1.59
N LEU A 92 -18.18 3.32 -1.03
CA LEU A 92 -17.57 3.89 0.18
C LEU A 92 -17.62 2.93 1.37
N HIS A 93 -18.78 2.24 1.56
CA HIS A 93 -18.90 1.25 2.63
C HIS A 93 -17.86 0.14 2.48
N LYS A 94 -17.78 -0.49 1.29
CA LYS A 94 -16.80 -1.55 1.02
C LYS A 94 -15.36 -1.07 1.23
N LEU A 95 -15.04 0.13 0.74
CA LEU A 95 -13.73 0.76 0.87
C LEU A 95 -13.32 0.91 2.35
N PHE A 96 -14.17 1.54 3.16
CA PHE A 96 -13.87 1.75 4.58
C PHE A 96 -13.87 0.47 5.40
N GLU A 97 -14.69 -0.51 5.04
CA GLU A 97 -14.72 -1.82 5.68
C GLU A 97 -13.46 -2.62 5.36
N GLN A 98 -13.10 -2.75 4.08
CA GLN A 98 -12.03 -3.63 3.62
C GLN A 98 -10.65 -3.04 3.80
N TYR A 99 -10.47 -1.73 3.54
CA TYR A 99 -9.15 -1.08 3.57
C TYR A 99 -8.88 -0.33 4.87
N GLY A 100 -9.91 0.11 5.56
CA GLY A 100 -9.79 0.85 6.82
C GLY A 100 -10.09 0.03 8.06
N GLU A 101 -10.76 -1.11 7.91
CA GLU A 101 -11.30 -1.88 9.04
C GLU A 101 -12.14 -0.99 9.99
N VAL A 102 -12.86 0.00 9.40
CA VAL A 102 -13.67 0.98 10.14
C VAL A 102 -14.95 0.31 10.65
N THR A 103 -15.12 0.23 11.96
CA THR A 103 -16.21 -0.52 12.60
C THR A 103 -17.61 -0.04 12.24
N ASN A 104 -17.78 1.26 11.93
CA ASN A 104 -19.04 1.86 11.51
C ASN A 104 -19.00 2.32 10.04
N SER A 105 -18.29 1.59 9.18
CA SER A 105 -18.06 1.90 7.76
C SER A 105 -19.34 2.24 6.99
N LYS A 106 -20.43 1.50 7.23
CA LYS A 106 -21.76 1.77 6.63
C LYS A 106 -22.33 3.13 7.05
N THR A 107 -22.22 3.49 8.34
CA THR A 107 -22.66 4.79 8.85
C THR A 107 -21.81 5.92 8.28
N LEU A 108 -20.49 5.71 8.18
CA LEU A 108 -19.56 6.68 7.59
C LEU A 108 -19.90 6.92 6.11
N ALA A 109 -20.06 5.86 5.33
CA ALA A 109 -20.42 5.95 3.91
C ALA A 109 -21.72 6.76 3.70
N ARG A 110 -22.76 6.42 4.45
CA ARG A 110 -24.05 7.15 4.41
C ARG A 110 -23.88 8.61 4.77
N LYS A 111 -23.14 8.91 5.85
CA LYS A 111 -22.89 10.29 6.28
C LYS A 111 -22.18 11.10 5.19
N ILE A 112 -21.14 10.56 4.57
CA ILE A 112 -20.42 11.22 3.48
C ILE A 112 -21.38 11.58 2.33
N VAL A 113 -22.18 10.62 1.87
CA VAL A 113 -23.14 10.84 0.77
C VAL A 113 -24.19 11.90 1.13
N GLN A 114 -24.64 11.94 2.39
CA GLN A 114 -25.59 12.94 2.87
C GLN A 114 -25.01 14.36 2.89
N VAL A 115 -23.76 14.51 3.33
CA VAL A 115 -23.18 15.84 3.57
C VAL A 115 -22.41 16.43 2.40
N ARG A 116 -21.93 15.62 1.45
CA ARG A 116 -21.07 16.07 0.34
C ARG A 116 -21.66 17.15 -0.55
N ASN A 117 -23.02 17.26 -0.60
CA ASN A 117 -23.73 18.29 -1.37
C ASN A 117 -23.94 19.59 -0.57
N THR A 118 -23.76 19.57 0.75
CA THR A 118 -24.04 20.70 1.65
C THR A 118 -22.82 21.18 2.43
N ALA A 119 -21.79 20.35 2.54
CA ALA A 119 -20.52 20.65 3.21
C ALA A 119 -19.36 20.44 2.24
N SER A 120 -18.37 21.31 2.30
CA SER A 120 -17.14 21.14 1.52
C SER A 120 -16.29 20.02 2.11
N LEU A 121 -16.06 18.96 1.32
CA LEU A 121 -15.14 17.86 1.66
C LEU A 121 -13.78 18.04 0.97
N LYS A 122 -13.48 19.24 0.45
CA LYS A 122 -12.27 19.51 -0.33
C LYS A 122 -10.99 19.38 0.50
N THR A 123 -11.06 19.77 1.77
CA THR A 123 -9.89 19.76 2.66
C THR A 123 -10.02 18.71 3.75
N ILE A 124 -8.88 18.36 4.34
CA ILE A 124 -8.77 17.41 5.46
C ILE A 124 -9.67 17.84 6.62
N ASP A 125 -9.61 19.10 7.03
CA ASP A 125 -10.44 19.60 8.13
C ASP A 125 -11.93 19.68 7.74
N GLY A 126 -12.23 20.07 6.49
CA GLY A 126 -13.60 20.03 5.97
C GLY A 126 -14.20 18.64 6.06
N PHE A 127 -13.47 17.62 5.59
CA PHE A 127 -13.89 16.22 5.70
C PHE A 127 -14.05 15.77 7.18
N LYS A 128 -13.03 15.99 8.02
CA LYS A 128 -13.07 15.61 9.45
C LYS A 128 -14.24 16.23 10.18
N ASN A 129 -14.51 17.53 9.94
CA ASN A 129 -15.61 18.25 10.55
C ASN A 129 -16.99 17.70 10.08
N ALA A 130 -17.12 17.40 8.79
CA ALA A 130 -18.37 16.88 8.21
C ALA A 130 -18.79 15.52 8.78
N VAL A 131 -17.84 14.70 9.26
CA VAL A 131 -18.11 13.37 9.83
C VAL A 131 -17.87 13.27 11.33
N ARG A 132 -17.59 14.37 12.01
CA ARG A 132 -17.18 14.41 13.42
C ARG A 132 -18.17 13.76 14.37
N ASP A 133 -19.45 13.94 14.12
CA ASP A 133 -20.57 13.46 14.96
C ASP A 133 -20.72 11.93 14.98
N ILE A 134 -20.12 11.23 14.00
CA ILE A 134 -20.18 9.78 13.91
C ILE A 134 -18.87 9.06 14.26
N VAL A 135 -17.83 9.80 14.62
CA VAL A 135 -16.53 9.24 15.03
C VAL A 135 -16.70 8.36 16.27
N LYS A 136 -16.17 7.13 16.21
CA LYS A 136 -16.21 6.18 17.32
C LYS A 136 -14.83 5.97 17.94
N GLY A 137 -14.78 5.95 19.25
CA GLY A 137 -13.55 5.71 20.01
C GLY A 137 -12.55 6.86 19.93
N ASN A 138 -11.27 6.54 19.83
CA ASN A 138 -10.20 7.54 19.72
C ASN A 138 -10.21 8.19 18.32
N PRO A 139 -10.41 9.51 18.21
CA PRO A 139 -10.51 10.19 16.91
C PRO A 139 -9.25 10.00 16.03
N ASN A 140 -8.05 10.04 16.63
CA ASN A 140 -6.81 9.90 15.88
C ASN A 140 -6.71 8.50 15.24
N LYS A 141 -7.07 7.45 15.98
CA LYS A 141 -7.12 6.09 15.46
C LYS A 141 -8.17 5.94 14.37
N TYR A 142 -9.35 6.50 14.61
CA TYR A 142 -10.46 6.46 13.65
C TYR A 142 -10.07 7.11 12.32
N PHE A 143 -9.57 8.34 12.36
CA PHE A 143 -9.14 9.03 11.15
C PHE A 143 -7.94 8.36 10.49
N ALA A 144 -7.00 7.79 11.24
CA ALA A 144 -5.91 7.00 10.65
C ALA A 144 -6.45 5.82 9.80
N GLN A 145 -7.47 5.12 10.28
CA GLN A 145 -8.12 4.03 9.53
C GLN A 145 -8.86 4.55 8.28
N VAL A 146 -9.61 5.65 8.41
CA VAL A 146 -10.34 6.27 7.30
C VAL A 146 -9.38 6.75 6.21
N PHE A 147 -8.31 7.45 6.59
CA PHE A 147 -7.30 7.97 5.67
C PHE A 147 -6.47 6.86 5.03
N GLN A 148 -6.15 5.79 5.78
CA GLN A 148 -5.54 4.60 5.20
C GLN A 148 -6.41 4.01 4.09
N ALA A 149 -7.72 3.90 4.30
CA ALA A 149 -8.63 3.37 3.30
C ALA A 149 -8.66 4.22 2.03
N LEU A 150 -8.78 5.55 2.18
CA LEU A 150 -8.75 6.48 1.04
C LEU A 150 -7.42 6.40 0.28
N ARG A 151 -6.30 6.34 0.99
CA ARG A 151 -4.96 6.27 0.40
C ARG A 151 -4.77 4.99 -0.41
N ILE A 152 -5.16 3.84 0.16
CA ILE A 152 -5.09 2.54 -0.53
C ILE A 152 -5.91 2.58 -1.83
N GLU A 153 -7.12 3.14 -1.78
CA GLU A 153 -7.99 3.26 -2.97
C GLU A 153 -7.40 4.18 -4.02
N VAL A 154 -7.00 5.40 -3.64
CA VAL A 154 -6.45 6.40 -4.55
C VAL A 154 -5.22 5.87 -5.30
N ASN A 155 -4.35 5.14 -4.61
CA ASN A 155 -3.08 4.68 -5.17
C ASN A 155 -3.12 3.22 -5.65
N ASP A 156 -4.25 2.54 -5.49
CA ASP A 156 -4.39 1.10 -5.78
C ASP A 156 -3.24 0.27 -5.18
N GLU A 157 -2.90 0.56 -3.89
CA GLU A 157 -1.71 0.03 -3.24
C GLU A 157 -1.71 -1.51 -3.19
N LEU A 158 -2.86 -2.10 -2.86
CA LEU A 158 -2.98 -3.56 -2.76
C LEU A 158 -2.99 -4.26 -4.11
N GLY A 159 -3.56 -3.61 -5.15
CA GLY A 159 -3.49 -4.10 -6.53
C GLY A 159 -2.06 -4.10 -7.05
N ALA A 160 -1.37 -2.97 -6.89
CA ALA A 160 0.04 -2.85 -7.26
C ALA A 160 0.93 -3.87 -6.55
N LEU A 161 0.70 -4.12 -5.25
CA LEU A 161 1.42 -5.12 -4.48
C LEU A 161 1.18 -6.54 -5.00
N LYS A 162 -0.06 -6.89 -5.33
CA LYS A 162 -0.38 -8.21 -5.91
C LYS A 162 0.34 -8.42 -7.24
N GLU A 163 0.23 -7.45 -8.16
CA GLU A 163 0.89 -7.52 -9.46
C GLU A 163 2.42 -7.64 -9.34
N MET A 164 3.04 -6.94 -8.39
CA MET A 164 4.47 -7.07 -8.12
C MET A 164 4.80 -8.48 -7.61
N LEU A 165 4.05 -8.97 -6.62
CA LEU A 165 4.30 -10.28 -6.03
C LEU A 165 4.25 -11.40 -7.06
N GLU A 166 3.30 -11.38 -8.00
CA GLU A 166 3.15 -12.36 -9.07
C GLU A 166 4.34 -12.37 -10.05
N GLN A 167 5.05 -11.25 -10.20
CA GLN A 167 6.22 -11.14 -11.06
C GLN A 167 7.49 -11.71 -10.40
N ILE A 168 7.57 -11.68 -9.05
CA ILE A 168 8.79 -12.01 -8.28
C ILE A 168 9.37 -13.40 -8.61
N PRO A 169 8.57 -14.50 -8.68
CA PRO A 169 9.13 -15.81 -8.96
C PRO A 169 9.88 -15.88 -10.30
N ASN A 170 9.38 -15.16 -11.30
CA ASN A 170 9.98 -15.14 -12.65
C ASN A 170 11.21 -14.22 -12.75
N LEU A 171 11.36 -13.29 -11.82
CA LEU A 171 12.43 -12.28 -11.85
C LEU A 171 13.63 -12.65 -10.98
N LEU A 172 13.45 -13.47 -9.95
CA LEU A 172 14.54 -13.89 -9.10
C LEU A 172 15.36 -15.01 -9.76
N LYS A 173 16.69 -14.94 -9.66
CA LYS A 173 17.58 -16.08 -9.91
C LYS A 173 17.35 -17.16 -8.85
N PRO A 174 17.64 -18.44 -9.15
CA PRO A 174 17.70 -19.47 -8.11
C PRO A 174 18.59 -19.05 -6.93
N GLY A 175 18.09 -19.18 -5.71
CA GLY A 175 18.75 -18.67 -4.48
C GLY A 175 18.62 -17.16 -4.25
N GLY A 176 18.09 -16.41 -5.20
CA GLY A 176 17.79 -14.98 -5.05
C GLY A 176 16.71 -14.73 -3.98
N ARG A 177 16.75 -13.58 -3.33
CA ARG A 177 15.85 -13.26 -2.22
C ARG A 177 14.97 -12.05 -2.48
N VAL A 178 13.76 -12.12 -1.97
CA VAL A 178 12.85 -10.98 -1.86
C VAL A 178 12.64 -10.60 -0.40
N ALA A 179 12.80 -9.31 -0.10
CA ALA A 179 12.59 -8.73 1.21
C ALA A 179 11.54 -7.60 1.10
N ILE A 180 10.44 -7.72 1.84
CA ILE A 180 9.34 -6.74 1.77
C ILE A 180 9.04 -6.22 3.18
N ILE A 181 9.07 -4.90 3.31
CA ILE A 181 8.66 -4.18 4.52
C ILE A 181 7.23 -3.67 4.30
N THR A 182 6.33 -4.00 5.20
CA THR A 182 4.91 -3.61 5.19
C THR A 182 4.59 -2.79 6.43
N PHE A 183 3.60 -1.90 6.36
CA PHE A 183 3.24 -1.00 7.48
C PHE A 183 1.83 -1.20 8.00
N HIS A 184 0.98 -1.96 7.33
CA HIS A 184 -0.35 -2.31 7.82
C HIS A 184 -0.72 -3.79 7.58
N SER A 185 -1.78 -4.23 8.27
CA SER A 185 -2.22 -5.63 8.32
C SER A 185 -2.58 -6.22 6.95
N LEU A 186 -3.12 -5.41 6.05
CA LEU A 186 -3.56 -5.87 4.72
C LEU A 186 -2.37 -6.21 3.83
N GLU A 187 -1.35 -5.34 3.78
CA GLU A 187 -0.10 -5.63 3.07
C GLU A 187 0.58 -6.88 3.62
N ASP A 188 0.77 -6.94 4.95
CA ASP A 188 1.42 -8.08 5.62
C ASP A 188 0.70 -9.40 5.32
N ARG A 189 -0.64 -9.37 5.28
CA ARG A 189 -1.48 -10.53 4.95
C ARG A 189 -1.27 -11.00 3.52
N LEU A 190 -1.22 -10.06 2.56
CA LEU A 190 -0.96 -10.37 1.14
C LEU A 190 0.42 -11.01 0.96
N VAL A 191 1.47 -10.37 1.47
CA VAL A 191 2.85 -10.88 1.38
C VAL A 191 2.98 -12.25 2.04
N LYS A 192 2.46 -12.41 3.28
CA LYS A 192 2.47 -13.68 3.99
C LYS A 192 1.79 -14.79 3.19
N ASN A 193 0.61 -14.51 2.64
CA ASN A 193 -0.17 -15.52 1.92
C ASN A 193 0.51 -15.89 0.61
N PHE A 194 1.03 -14.92 -0.13
CA PHE A 194 1.75 -15.17 -1.37
C PHE A 194 3.04 -15.98 -1.14
N PHE A 195 3.87 -15.62 -0.16
CA PHE A 195 5.08 -16.38 0.15
C PHE A 195 4.78 -17.82 0.58
N ARG A 196 3.59 -18.07 1.16
CA ARG A 196 3.17 -19.41 1.57
C ARG A 196 2.60 -20.25 0.43
N ARG A 197 1.83 -19.63 -0.50
CA ARG A 197 1.10 -20.34 -1.55
C ARG A 197 1.78 -20.29 -2.91
N GLY A 198 2.51 -19.22 -3.21
CA GLY A 198 3.11 -18.96 -4.52
C GLY A 198 2.16 -18.31 -5.52
N SER A 199 0.87 -18.22 -5.21
CA SER A 199 -0.16 -17.57 -6.05
C SER A 199 -1.27 -16.95 -5.20
N PHE A 200 -2.09 -16.13 -5.84
CA PHE A 200 -3.35 -15.63 -5.28
C PHE A 200 -4.57 -16.42 -5.76
N ASP A 201 -4.38 -17.32 -6.72
CA ASP A 201 -5.45 -18.15 -7.23
C ASP A 201 -5.98 -19.05 -6.10
N GLU A 202 -7.29 -19.16 -6.01
CA GLU A 202 -7.92 -20.15 -5.16
C GLU A 202 -7.70 -21.53 -5.80
N PRO A 203 -7.33 -22.57 -5.00
CA PRO A 203 -7.24 -23.92 -5.53
C PRO A 203 -8.60 -24.29 -6.16
N GLU A 204 -8.58 -24.78 -7.38
CA GLU A 204 -9.78 -25.36 -7.97
C GLU A 204 -10.30 -26.46 -7.02
N GLU A 205 -11.58 -26.33 -6.59
CA GLU A 205 -12.25 -27.34 -5.75
C GLU A 205 -12.56 -28.62 -6.56
N ASN A 206 -11.58 -29.13 -7.25
CA ASN A 206 -11.72 -30.43 -7.89
C ASN A 206 -10.99 -31.48 -7.01
N PRO A 207 -11.73 -32.29 -6.23
CA PRO A 207 -11.12 -33.27 -5.31
C PRO A 207 -10.30 -34.35 -6.04
N PHE A 208 -10.39 -34.42 -7.36
CA PHE A 208 -9.66 -35.40 -8.18
C PHE A 208 -8.40 -34.81 -8.85
N ILE A 209 -8.21 -33.50 -8.80
CA ILE A 209 -7.03 -32.83 -9.40
C ILE A 209 -6.27 -32.15 -8.26
N ASN A 210 -5.29 -32.84 -7.72
CA ASN A 210 -4.44 -32.32 -6.65
C ASN A 210 -3.32 -31.45 -7.27
N THR A 211 -3.69 -30.34 -7.93
CA THR A 211 -2.76 -29.35 -8.47
C THR A 211 -2.62 -28.20 -7.48
N GLU A 212 -1.95 -28.45 -6.35
CA GLU A 212 -1.40 -27.30 -5.62
C GLU A 212 -0.36 -26.63 -6.54
N PRO A 213 -0.50 -25.33 -6.81
CA PRO A 213 0.49 -24.62 -7.60
C PRO A 213 1.86 -24.81 -6.93
N VAL A 214 2.86 -25.19 -7.71
CA VAL A 214 4.22 -25.37 -7.19
C VAL A 214 4.72 -24.02 -6.69
N ASN A 215 4.78 -23.86 -5.39
CA ASN A 215 5.34 -22.65 -4.80
C ASN A 215 6.86 -22.62 -5.03
N GLU A 216 7.32 -21.74 -5.90
CA GLU A 216 8.74 -21.56 -6.19
C GLU A 216 9.51 -20.81 -5.07
N LEU A 217 8.81 -20.30 -4.07
CA LEU A 217 9.40 -19.54 -2.98
C LEU A 217 9.52 -20.39 -1.70
N LYS A 218 10.65 -20.26 -1.03
CA LYS A 218 10.91 -20.80 0.31
C LYS A 218 10.88 -19.65 1.31
N ILE A 219 10.02 -19.75 2.32
CA ILE A 219 9.92 -18.76 3.39
C ILE A 219 11.19 -18.77 4.24
N ILE A 220 11.88 -17.65 4.34
CA ILE A 220 13.04 -17.45 5.24
C ILE A 220 12.56 -16.96 6.62
N THR A 221 11.71 -15.95 6.67
CA THR A 221 11.14 -15.43 7.92
C THR A 221 9.80 -16.09 8.24
N LYS A 222 9.78 -17.11 9.10
CA LYS A 222 8.53 -17.76 9.54
C LYS A 222 7.58 -16.78 10.26
N LYS A 223 8.14 -15.88 11.07
CA LYS A 223 7.45 -14.74 11.68
C LYS A 223 8.01 -13.45 11.07
N PRO A 224 7.22 -12.38 10.94
CA PRO A 224 7.76 -11.11 10.47
C PRO A 224 8.77 -10.57 11.48
N VAL A 225 9.82 -9.94 10.97
CA VAL A 225 10.79 -9.21 11.79
C VAL A 225 10.25 -7.79 11.97
N GLY A 226 10.05 -7.36 13.20
CA GLY A 226 9.67 -6.00 13.55
C GLY A 226 10.87 -5.12 13.88
N PRO A 227 10.67 -3.80 14.04
CA PRO A 227 11.72 -2.89 14.48
C PRO A 227 12.14 -3.19 15.92
N THR A 228 13.38 -2.86 16.25
CA THR A 228 13.87 -2.90 17.64
C THR A 228 13.30 -1.74 18.45
N ASP A 229 13.35 -1.84 19.79
CA ASP A 229 12.96 -0.74 20.68
C ASP A 229 13.81 0.53 20.43
N GLU A 230 15.08 0.35 20.08
CA GLU A 230 15.99 1.44 19.75
C GLU A 230 15.56 2.12 18.44
N GLU A 231 15.23 1.35 17.40
CA GLU A 231 14.72 1.87 16.15
C GLU A 231 13.39 2.62 16.37
N MET A 232 12.46 2.07 17.15
CA MET A 232 11.19 2.72 17.45
C MET A 232 11.34 4.04 18.23
N LYS A 233 12.38 4.17 19.06
CA LYS A 233 12.70 5.43 19.76
C LYS A 233 13.25 6.48 18.81
N ARG A 234 14.15 6.07 17.89
CA ARG A 234 14.76 6.95 16.90
C ARG A 234 13.80 7.31 15.78
N ASN A 235 13.03 6.34 15.31
CA ASN A 235 12.06 6.46 14.22
C ASN A 235 10.69 5.90 14.65
N PRO A 236 9.83 6.70 15.31
CA PRO A 236 8.50 6.23 15.77
C PRO A 236 7.59 5.73 14.65
N ARG A 237 7.84 6.12 13.38
CA ARG A 237 7.08 5.67 12.21
C ARG A 237 7.35 4.20 11.88
N SER A 238 8.48 3.65 12.30
CA SER A 238 8.84 2.24 12.10
C SER A 238 7.98 1.27 12.93
N ARG A 239 7.24 1.75 13.94
CA ARG A 239 6.51 0.92 14.92
C ARG A 239 5.65 -0.18 14.28
N SER A 240 5.04 0.09 13.14
CA SER A 240 4.15 -0.86 12.44
C SER A 240 4.88 -1.67 11.37
N ALA A 241 6.17 -1.42 11.14
CA ALA A 241 6.95 -2.10 10.11
C ALA A 241 7.06 -3.60 10.39
N LYS A 242 6.90 -4.40 9.33
CA LYS A 242 7.05 -5.85 9.36
C LYS A 242 7.83 -6.30 8.13
N LEU A 243 9.03 -6.80 8.34
CA LEU A 243 9.85 -7.37 7.28
C LEU A 243 9.54 -8.86 7.09
N ARG A 244 9.27 -9.25 5.84
CA ARG A 244 9.20 -10.64 5.41
C ARG A 244 10.20 -10.92 4.30
N VAL A 245 10.83 -12.11 4.37
CA VAL A 245 11.82 -12.55 3.40
C VAL A 245 11.47 -13.94 2.90
N ALA A 246 11.56 -14.12 1.57
CA ALA A 246 11.50 -15.42 0.92
C ALA A 246 12.67 -15.55 -0.07
N GLU A 247 13.00 -16.78 -0.44
CA GLU A 247 14.10 -17.16 -1.33
C GLU A 247 13.54 -17.99 -2.48
N LYS A 248 13.98 -17.73 -3.71
CA LYS A 248 13.65 -18.57 -4.85
C LYS A 248 14.33 -19.93 -4.69
N LYS A 249 13.57 -21.01 -4.83
CA LYS A 249 14.10 -22.37 -4.86
C LYS A 249 14.98 -22.58 -6.09
N GLY A 250 15.96 -23.47 -5.96
CA GLY A 250 16.80 -23.91 -7.08
C GLY A 250 16.09 -24.91 -7.97
#